data_dadd1227a0e786ba4d79f843766a6817
#
_entry.id   dadd1227a0e786ba4d79f843766a6817
#
_cell.length_a   1.000
_cell.length_b   1.000
_cell.length_c   1.000
_cell.angle_alpha   90.00
_cell.angle_beta   90.00
_cell.angle_gamma   90.00
#
_symmetry.space_group_name_H-M   'P 1'
#
loop_
_entity.id
_entity.type
_entity.pdbx_description
1 polymer ?
#
loop_
_entity_poly.entity_id
_entity_poly.type
_entity_poly.pdbx_seq_one_letter_code
_entity_poly.pdbx_strand_id
1 'polypeptide(L)'
;MVCLPESPRWLVKKGYYTEAGKVLAALYSTTEEDEAVLRDLEFMKSDVRKNASTGSFKALLSTGKGKELQRCLIGSSTQFFQQFTGCNAAIYYSTLLFENTINLDHRLSLVLGGVFATVYAIATIPSFFMIEKVGRRKLFLIGFLGQGLSFIITMACLVNPTKQNAKGAAVGIYLFIVFFAFTILPLPWIYPPEINLLKTRTAAAAISTCTNWITNFAVVMFTPVFSDTSGWGIYLFFALINLLAVPTAWFFYPETAGRHLEEIDLIFAKAHVEKKWAFTVANEMPKLSYEEMQQMSKDLGMNEVGEDYVEEGEGDGPEKKDFSSDDEKAAHEG
;
A
#
# COMPACT_ATOMS: atom_id res chain seq x y z
N MET A 1 -19.24 -8.56 -14.97
CA MET A 1 -19.80 -7.85 -13.81
C MET A 1 -21.34 -7.74 -13.85
N VAL A 2 -21.98 -8.13 -14.93
CA VAL A 2 -23.46 -8.02 -15.12
C VAL A 2 -24.27 -9.01 -14.24
N CYS A 3 -23.62 -9.98 -13.61
CA CYS A 3 -24.30 -11.06 -12.86
C CYS A 3 -24.07 -11.03 -11.34
N LEU A 4 -23.36 -10.02 -10.81
CA LEU A 4 -23.12 -9.92 -9.38
C LEU A 4 -23.80 -8.67 -8.81
N PRO A 5 -24.46 -8.79 -7.64
CA PRO A 5 -25.02 -7.63 -6.96
C PRO A 5 -23.91 -6.65 -6.53
N GLU A 6 -24.27 -5.40 -6.36
CA GLU A 6 -23.37 -4.39 -5.81
C GLU A 6 -22.99 -4.70 -4.36
N SER A 7 -21.85 -4.16 -3.92
CA SER A 7 -21.37 -4.44 -2.55
C SER A 7 -22.33 -3.85 -1.52
N PRO A 8 -22.59 -4.54 -0.37
CA PRO A 8 -23.45 -4.02 0.69
C PRO A 8 -23.05 -2.62 1.18
N ARG A 9 -21.76 -2.35 1.30
CA ARG A 9 -21.25 -1.02 1.70
C ARG A 9 -21.57 0.07 0.67
N TRP A 10 -21.49 -0.23 -0.62
CA TRP A 10 -21.86 0.72 -1.67
C TRP A 10 -23.36 1.01 -1.64
N LEU A 11 -24.19 -0.02 -1.49
CA LEU A 11 -25.64 0.12 -1.37
C LEU A 11 -26.02 0.99 -0.17
N VAL A 12 -25.41 0.74 1.02
CA VAL A 12 -25.62 1.58 2.21
C VAL A 12 -25.18 3.02 1.98
N LYS A 13 -24.04 3.26 1.31
CA LYS A 13 -23.55 4.60 0.95
C LYS A 13 -24.51 5.34 0.03
N LYS A 14 -25.25 4.63 -0.83
CA LYS A 14 -26.25 5.19 -1.73
C LYS A 14 -27.66 5.29 -1.12
N GLY A 15 -27.87 4.77 0.09
CA GLY A 15 -29.14 4.79 0.79
C GLY A 15 -30.06 3.57 0.50
N TYR A 16 -29.60 2.60 -0.29
CA TYR A 16 -30.36 1.37 -0.64
C TYR A 16 -30.23 0.32 0.47
N TYR A 17 -30.81 0.60 1.62
CA TYR A 17 -30.64 -0.24 2.83
C TYR A 17 -31.28 -1.60 2.73
N THR A 18 -32.45 -1.70 2.09
CA THR A 18 -33.17 -2.97 1.89
C THR A 18 -32.39 -3.91 0.99
N GLU A 19 -31.83 -3.40 -0.10
CA GLU A 19 -31.01 -4.21 -1.02
C GLU A 19 -29.70 -4.65 -0.35
N ALA A 20 -29.08 -3.78 0.45
CA ALA A 20 -27.91 -4.14 1.23
C ALA A 20 -28.20 -5.29 2.21
N GLY A 21 -29.36 -5.26 2.87
CA GLY A 21 -29.83 -6.36 3.73
C GLY A 21 -30.00 -7.68 2.96
N LYS A 22 -30.62 -7.66 1.79
CA LYS A 22 -30.76 -8.84 0.93
C LYS A 22 -29.43 -9.45 0.52
N VAL A 23 -28.47 -8.61 0.13
CA VAL A 23 -27.12 -9.07 -0.25
C VAL A 23 -26.38 -9.64 0.95
N LEU A 24 -26.47 -9.03 2.13
CA LEU A 24 -25.90 -9.56 3.36
C LEU A 24 -26.53 -10.90 3.77
N ALA A 25 -27.85 -11.00 3.73
CA ALA A 25 -28.58 -12.24 4.00
C ALA A 25 -28.14 -13.38 3.07
N ALA A 26 -27.98 -13.08 1.78
CA ALA A 26 -27.48 -14.04 0.80
C ALA A 26 -26.03 -14.46 1.08
N LEU A 27 -25.15 -13.52 1.50
CA LEU A 27 -23.74 -13.82 1.86
C LEU A 27 -23.64 -14.73 3.10
N TYR A 28 -24.51 -14.53 4.09
CA TYR A 28 -24.52 -15.33 5.30
C TYR A 28 -25.40 -16.59 5.20
N SER A 29 -26.05 -16.79 4.04
CA SER A 29 -26.99 -17.88 3.81
C SER A 29 -28.12 -17.94 4.87
N THR A 30 -28.64 -16.77 5.25
CA THR A 30 -29.65 -16.57 6.29
C THR A 30 -30.75 -15.62 5.79
N THR A 31 -31.67 -15.22 6.67
CA THR A 31 -32.75 -14.28 6.36
C THR A 31 -32.36 -12.83 6.67
N GLU A 32 -33.08 -11.87 6.08
CA GLU A 32 -32.85 -10.42 6.32
C GLU A 32 -33.10 -10.01 7.77
N GLU A 33 -33.89 -10.79 8.51
CA GLU A 33 -34.25 -10.55 9.92
C GLU A 33 -33.24 -11.12 10.92
N ASP A 34 -32.21 -11.83 10.44
CA ASP A 34 -31.17 -12.39 11.27
C ASP A 34 -30.41 -11.28 12.02
N GLU A 35 -30.17 -11.50 13.31
CA GLU A 35 -29.51 -10.53 14.19
C GLU A 35 -28.11 -10.15 13.69
N ALA A 36 -27.38 -11.08 13.07
CA ALA A 36 -26.05 -10.84 12.47
C ALA A 36 -26.15 -9.88 11.29
N VAL A 37 -27.15 -10.06 10.41
CA VAL A 37 -27.40 -9.20 9.25
C VAL A 37 -27.79 -7.78 9.70
N LEU A 38 -28.69 -7.68 10.65
CA LEU A 38 -29.17 -6.39 11.20
C LEU A 38 -28.03 -5.63 11.87
N ARG A 39 -27.22 -6.30 12.70
CA ARG A 39 -26.06 -5.71 13.36
C ARG A 39 -25.03 -5.19 12.38
N ASP A 40 -24.68 -5.97 11.35
CA ASP A 40 -23.72 -5.55 10.34
C ASP A 40 -24.26 -4.40 9.47
N LEU A 41 -25.56 -4.41 9.18
CA LEU A 41 -26.20 -3.32 8.45
C LEU A 41 -26.20 -2.02 9.27
N GLU A 42 -26.50 -2.09 10.57
CA GLU A 42 -26.40 -0.93 11.46
C GLU A 42 -24.97 -0.43 11.61
N PHE A 43 -24.01 -1.33 11.76
CA PHE A 43 -22.60 -0.98 11.79
C PHE A 43 -22.19 -0.25 10.51
N MET A 44 -22.55 -0.77 9.31
CA MET A 44 -22.28 -0.10 8.05
C MET A 44 -22.95 1.27 7.92
N LYS A 45 -24.21 1.42 8.40
CA LYS A 45 -24.89 2.71 8.43
C LYS A 45 -24.18 3.73 9.33
N SER A 46 -23.76 3.30 10.52
CA SER A 46 -23.03 4.15 11.44
C SER A 46 -21.66 4.56 10.85
N ASP A 47 -20.97 3.61 10.23
CA ASP A 47 -19.68 3.84 9.57
C ASP A 47 -19.82 4.85 8.40
N VAL A 48 -20.83 4.69 7.56
CA VAL A 48 -21.11 5.62 6.46
C VAL A 48 -21.45 7.01 6.97
N ARG A 49 -22.25 7.15 8.07
CA ARG A 49 -22.54 8.45 8.67
C ARG A 49 -21.29 9.13 9.25
N LYS A 50 -20.49 8.39 10.01
CA LYS A 50 -19.21 8.90 10.57
C LYS A 50 -18.23 9.32 9.47
N ASN A 51 -18.27 8.65 8.32
CA ASN A 51 -17.36 8.88 7.21
C ASN A 51 -18.00 9.69 6.06
N ALA A 52 -19.13 10.35 6.27
CA ALA A 52 -19.80 11.17 5.25
C ALA A 52 -18.92 12.30 4.70
N SER A 53 -17.96 12.81 5.51
CA SER A 53 -16.92 13.76 5.10
C SER A 53 -15.66 13.11 4.51
N THR A 54 -15.69 11.79 4.27
CA THR A 54 -14.53 10.98 3.87
C THR A 54 -14.12 11.29 2.43
N GLY A 55 -12.85 11.53 2.21
CA GLY A 55 -12.27 11.69 0.86
C GLY A 55 -11.84 13.11 0.51
N SER A 56 -11.88 14.05 1.44
CA SER A 56 -11.38 15.40 1.16
C SER A 56 -9.85 15.42 1.04
N PHE A 57 -9.34 15.74 -0.18
CA PHE A 57 -7.91 15.99 -0.37
C PHE A 57 -7.38 17.13 0.50
N LYS A 58 -8.22 18.08 0.89
CA LYS A 58 -7.85 19.15 1.83
C LYS A 58 -7.52 18.62 3.22
N ALA A 59 -8.20 17.56 3.67
CA ALA A 59 -7.92 16.94 4.97
C ALA A 59 -6.52 16.30 5.03
N LEU A 60 -5.96 15.87 3.88
CA LEU A 60 -4.58 15.35 3.83
C LEU A 60 -3.50 16.39 4.13
N LEU A 61 -3.79 17.67 3.94
CA LEU A 61 -2.85 18.76 4.24
C LEU A 61 -2.84 19.13 5.73
N SER A 62 -3.70 18.50 6.54
CA SER A 62 -3.72 18.71 7.97
C SER A 62 -2.42 18.23 8.63
N THR A 63 -1.88 19.09 9.48
CA THR A 63 -0.70 18.80 10.32
C THR A 63 -1.07 18.62 11.79
N GLY A 64 -2.36 18.47 12.09
CA GLY A 64 -2.89 18.29 13.44
C GLY A 64 -2.46 16.99 14.12
N LYS A 65 -3.16 16.60 15.20
CA LYS A 65 -2.90 15.39 16.00
C LYS A 65 -2.84 14.11 15.14
N GLY A 66 -3.63 14.03 14.07
CA GLY A 66 -3.65 12.89 13.14
C GLY A 66 -2.42 12.76 12.26
N LYS A 67 -1.64 13.84 12.06
CA LYS A 67 -0.45 13.89 11.17
C LYS A 67 -0.73 13.36 9.76
N GLU A 68 -1.89 13.70 9.19
CA GLU A 68 -2.38 13.17 7.92
C GLU A 68 -1.38 13.38 6.78
N LEU A 69 -0.79 14.57 6.68
CA LEU A 69 0.22 14.86 5.66
C LEU A 69 1.46 13.97 5.81
N GLN A 70 1.95 13.79 7.05
CA GLN A 70 3.12 12.94 7.30
C GLN A 70 2.82 11.47 6.90
N ARG A 71 1.64 10.95 7.23
CA ARG A 71 1.23 9.58 6.86
C ARG A 71 1.11 9.42 5.35
N CYS A 72 0.50 10.39 4.68
CA CYS A 72 0.40 10.41 3.22
C CYS A 72 1.79 10.43 2.55
N LEU A 73 2.72 11.25 3.05
CA LEU A 73 4.09 11.31 2.55
C LEU A 73 4.85 10.00 2.79
N ILE A 74 4.69 9.37 3.96
CA ILE A 74 5.26 8.06 4.23
C ILE A 74 4.71 7.02 3.23
N GLY A 75 3.39 6.96 3.05
CA GLY A 75 2.76 6.06 2.08
C GLY A 75 3.25 6.28 0.66
N SER A 76 3.32 7.55 0.22
CA SER A 76 3.85 7.89 -1.10
C SER A 76 5.33 7.56 -1.27
N SER A 77 6.14 7.71 -0.21
CA SER A 77 7.56 7.36 -0.24
C SER A 77 7.79 5.86 -0.43
N THR A 78 6.92 5.00 0.11
CA THR A 78 7.02 3.55 -0.13
C THR A 78 6.83 3.20 -1.60
N GLN A 79 5.88 3.86 -2.27
CA GLN A 79 5.60 3.69 -3.70
C GLN A 79 6.71 4.28 -4.57
N PHE A 80 7.27 5.43 -4.17
CA PHE A 80 8.42 6.04 -4.81
C PHE A 80 9.63 5.10 -4.79
N PHE A 81 10.01 4.62 -3.61
CA PHE A 81 11.16 3.71 -3.49
C PHE A 81 10.91 2.39 -4.21
N GLN A 82 9.69 1.84 -4.19
CA GLN A 82 9.40 0.62 -4.94
C GLN A 82 9.83 0.73 -6.40
N GLN A 83 9.57 1.85 -7.05
CA GLN A 83 9.91 2.05 -8.46
C GLN A 83 11.40 2.40 -8.65
N PHE A 84 11.90 3.35 -7.86
CA PHE A 84 13.29 3.79 -7.97
C PHE A 84 14.32 2.78 -7.46
N THR A 85 13.91 1.71 -6.76
CA THR A 85 14.80 0.56 -6.49
C THR A 85 15.09 -0.30 -7.72
N GLY A 86 14.45 -0.02 -8.86
CA GLY A 86 14.77 -0.66 -10.14
C GLY A 86 13.91 -1.90 -10.46
N CYS A 87 12.80 -2.13 -9.74
CA CYS A 87 11.98 -3.32 -9.94
C CYS A 87 11.45 -3.44 -11.38
N ASN A 88 10.82 -2.39 -11.90
CA ASN A 88 10.25 -2.42 -13.24
C ASN A 88 11.34 -2.32 -14.34
N ALA A 89 12.46 -1.67 -14.05
CA ALA A 89 13.63 -1.73 -14.92
C ALA A 89 14.12 -3.18 -15.10
N ALA A 90 14.24 -3.93 -14.00
CA ALA A 90 14.63 -5.33 -14.06
C ALA A 90 13.54 -6.22 -14.71
N ILE A 91 12.26 -6.01 -14.40
CA ILE A 91 11.16 -6.85 -14.90
C ILE A 91 10.93 -6.63 -16.40
N TYR A 92 10.81 -5.39 -16.86
CA TYR A 92 10.47 -5.08 -18.25
C TYR A 92 11.65 -5.26 -19.21
N TYR A 93 12.85 -4.98 -18.72
CA TYR A 93 14.06 -5.01 -19.54
C TYR A 93 14.98 -6.20 -19.23
N SER A 94 14.50 -7.23 -18.50
CA SER A 94 15.32 -8.40 -18.14
C SER A 94 16.05 -9.01 -19.33
N THR A 95 15.34 -9.27 -20.43
CA THR A 95 15.95 -9.84 -21.67
C THR A 95 17.01 -8.92 -22.26
N LEU A 96 16.71 -7.60 -22.36
CA LEU A 96 17.67 -6.61 -22.86
C LEU A 96 18.90 -6.47 -21.95
N LEU A 97 18.70 -6.54 -20.63
CA LEU A 97 19.81 -6.53 -19.67
C LEU A 97 20.71 -7.75 -19.83
N PHE A 98 20.14 -8.95 -20.07
CA PHE A 98 20.93 -10.14 -20.34
C PHE A 98 21.65 -10.06 -21.69
N GLU A 99 21.02 -9.53 -22.73
CA GLU A 99 21.57 -9.40 -24.05
C GLU A 99 22.63 -8.28 -24.13
N ASN A 100 22.27 -7.06 -23.82
CA ASN A 100 23.12 -5.88 -24.04
C ASN A 100 24.19 -5.71 -22.98
N THR A 101 23.82 -5.93 -21.68
CA THR A 101 24.74 -5.64 -20.59
C THR A 101 25.63 -6.83 -20.26
N ILE A 102 25.10 -8.05 -20.33
CA ILE A 102 25.82 -9.27 -19.98
C ILE A 102 26.44 -9.92 -21.26
N ASN A 103 26.10 -9.41 -22.44
CA ASN A 103 26.56 -9.94 -23.76
C ASN A 103 26.24 -11.42 -23.97
N LEU A 104 25.02 -11.84 -23.66
CA LEU A 104 24.55 -13.19 -23.94
C LEU A 104 23.88 -13.28 -25.31
N ASP A 105 23.91 -14.48 -25.88
CA ASP A 105 23.18 -14.78 -27.12
C ASP A 105 21.66 -14.52 -26.94
N HIS A 106 21.01 -14.01 -27.98
CA HIS A 106 19.59 -13.63 -27.97
C HIS A 106 18.68 -14.77 -27.49
N ARG A 107 18.90 -16.01 -27.96
CA ARG A 107 18.09 -17.16 -27.51
C ARG A 107 18.26 -17.44 -26.01
N LEU A 108 19.51 -17.36 -25.53
CA LEU A 108 19.79 -17.57 -24.10
C LEU A 108 19.19 -16.46 -23.26
N SER A 109 19.23 -15.22 -23.71
CA SER A 109 18.62 -14.05 -23.02
C SER A 109 17.10 -14.19 -22.90
N LEU A 110 16.42 -14.70 -23.94
CA LEU A 110 14.98 -14.98 -23.88
C LEU A 110 14.66 -16.09 -22.86
N VAL A 111 15.42 -17.18 -22.87
CA VAL A 111 15.23 -18.28 -21.89
C VAL A 111 15.47 -17.78 -20.48
N LEU A 112 16.53 -17.03 -20.23
CA LEU A 112 16.82 -16.47 -18.92
C LEU A 112 15.76 -15.46 -18.47
N GLY A 113 15.21 -14.64 -19.39
CA GLY A 113 14.06 -13.78 -19.10
C GLY A 113 12.82 -14.57 -18.65
N GLY A 114 12.52 -15.70 -19.29
CA GLY A 114 11.46 -16.61 -18.90
C GLY A 114 11.70 -17.25 -17.52
N VAL A 115 12.94 -17.71 -17.27
CA VAL A 115 13.35 -18.23 -15.96
C VAL A 115 13.25 -17.14 -14.88
N PHE A 116 13.65 -15.91 -15.20
CA PHE A 116 13.51 -14.75 -14.29
C PHE A 116 12.06 -14.53 -13.87
N ALA A 117 11.11 -14.54 -14.80
CA ALA A 117 9.69 -14.41 -14.49
C ALA A 117 9.18 -15.58 -13.63
N THR A 118 9.66 -16.80 -13.87
CA THR A 118 9.31 -17.98 -13.07
C THR A 118 9.85 -17.87 -11.64
N VAL A 119 11.11 -17.47 -11.48
CA VAL A 119 11.73 -17.25 -10.16
C VAL A 119 10.98 -16.14 -9.40
N TYR A 120 10.62 -15.06 -10.11
CA TYR A 120 9.79 -13.98 -9.53
C TYR A 120 8.47 -14.50 -8.99
N ALA A 121 7.74 -15.29 -9.77
CA ALA A 121 6.45 -15.86 -9.35
C ALA A 121 6.60 -16.79 -8.13
N ILE A 122 7.59 -17.70 -8.14
CA ILE A 122 7.84 -18.61 -7.02
C ILE A 122 8.26 -17.84 -5.76
N ALA A 123 9.14 -16.84 -5.89
CA ALA A 123 9.62 -16.03 -4.77
C ALA A 123 8.53 -15.16 -4.14
N THR A 124 7.42 -14.91 -4.83
CA THR A 124 6.28 -14.16 -4.28
C THR A 124 5.47 -14.98 -3.27
N ILE A 125 5.42 -16.31 -3.40
CA ILE A 125 4.59 -17.17 -2.53
C ILE A 125 4.94 -17.01 -1.03
N PRO A 126 6.20 -17.07 -0.60
CA PRO A 126 6.56 -16.91 0.81
C PRO A 126 6.20 -15.54 1.39
N SER A 127 6.07 -14.48 0.58
CA SER A 127 5.77 -13.13 1.06
C SER A 127 4.47 -13.07 1.85
N PHE A 128 3.44 -13.82 1.44
CA PHE A 128 2.14 -13.87 2.13
C PHE A 128 2.25 -14.32 3.59
N PHE A 129 3.16 -15.26 3.88
CA PHE A 129 3.36 -15.78 5.23
C PHE A 129 4.30 -14.88 6.05
N MET A 130 5.22 -14.19 5.39
CA MET A 130 6.25 -13.42 6.08
C MET A 130 5.78 -12.04 6.50
N ILE A 131 4.82 -11.43 5.80
CA ILE A 131 4.30 -10.10 6.10
C ILE A 131 3.78 -10.02 7.54
N GLU A 132 3.03 -11.01 7.99
CA GLU A 132 2.50 -11.04 9.35
C GLU A 132 3.54 -11.48 10.40
N LYS A 133 4.42 -12.42 10.05
CA LYS A 133 5.38 -13.00 10.99
C LYS A 133 6.58 -12.10 11.26
N VAL A 134 7.14 -11.49 10.22
CA VAL A 134 8.36 -10.68 10.31
C VAL A 134 8.04 -9.21 10.60
N GLY A 135 6.94 -8.72 10.05
CA GLY A 135 6.52 -7.33 10.16
C GLY A 135 6.93 -6.49 8.95
N ARG A 136 6.19 -5.39 8.74
CA ARG A 136 6.33 -4.55 7.54
C ARG A 136 7.67 -3.82 7.52
N ARG A 137 8.03 -3.20 8.62
CA ARG A 137 9.28 -2.42 8.73
C ARG A 137 10.53 -3.26 8.50
N LYS A 138 10.60 -4.43 9.14
CA LYS A 138 11.74 -5.34 8.97
C LYS A 138 11.86 -5.84 7.55
N LEU A 139 10.74 -6.16 6.89
CA LEU A 139 10.74 -6.59 5.50
C LEU A 139 11.19 -5.46 4.55
N PHE A 140 10.80 -4.21 4.77
CA PHE A 140 11.34 -3.07 4.01
C PHE A 140 12.87 -2.99 4.14
N LEU A 141 13.41 -3.10 5.36
CA LEU A 141 14.85 -3.04 5.59
C LEU A 141 15.61 -4.19 4.93
N ILE A 142 15.13 -5.43 5.11
CA ILE A 142 15.71 -6.62 4.49
C ILE A 142 15.66 -6.50 2.96
N GLY A 143 14.53 -6.04 2.44
CA GLY A 143 14.33 -5.87 1.00
C GLY A 143 15.27 -4.85 0.40
N PHE A 144 15.33 -3.64 0.94
CA PHE A 144 16.20 -2.59 0.43
C PHE A 144 17.70 -2.96 0.55
N LEU A 145 18.12 -3.54 1.67
CA LEU A 145 19.49 -4.03 1.81
C LEU A 145 19.81 -5.15 0.83
N GLY A 146 18.95 -6.18 0.73
CA GLY A 146 19.15 -7.31 -0.16
C GLY A 146 19.19 -6.89 -1.63
N GLN A 147 18.28 -6.01 -2.06
CA GLN A 147 18.27 -5.47 -3.41
C GLN A 147 19.50 -4.61 -3.70
N GLY A 148 19.88 -3.73 -2.77
CA GLY A 148 21.08 -2.90 -2.91
C GLY A 148 22.34 -3.73 -3.07
N LEU A 149 22.54 -4.73 -2.20
CA LEU A 149 23.68 -5.64 -2.27
C LEU A 149 23.68 -6.45 -3.58
N SER A 150 22.51 -6.90 -4.04
CA SER A 150 22.37 -7.64 -5.31
C SER A 150 22.82 -6.80 -6.50
N PHE A 151 22.46 -5.52 -6.54
CA PHE A 151 22.91 -4.61 -7.59
C PHE A 151 24.40 -4.24 -7.47
N ILE A 152 24.95 -4.16 -6.27
CA ILE A 152 26.40 -3.99 -6.07
C ILE A 152 27.16 -5.19 -6.66
N ILE A 153 26.69 -6.41 -6.43
CA ILE A 153 27.27 -7.61 -7.02
C ILE A 153 27.20 -7.54 -8.55
N THR A 154 26.06 -7.19 -9.11
CA THR A 154 25.85 -7.03 -10.55
C THR A 154 26.82 -6.00 -11.13
N MET A 155 26.87 -4.80 -10.53
CA MET A 155 27.78 -3.71 -10.91
C MET A 155 29.24 -4.15 -10.88
N ALA A 156 29.69 -4.74 -9.76
CA ALA A 156 31.09 -5.17 -9.60
C ALA A 156 31.51 -6.18 -10.66
N CYS A 157 30.59 -7.08 -11.05
CA CYS A 157 30.85 -8.03 -12.13
C CYS A 157 30.90 -7.38 -13.53
N LEU A 158 30.21 -6.26 -13.74
CA LEU A 158 30.14 -5.59 -15.03
C LEU A 158 31.26 -4.58 -15.28
N VAL A 159 31.94 -4.10 -14.24
CA VAL A 159 33.10 -3.19 -14.36
C VAL A 159 34.20 -3.85 -15.16
N ASN A 160 34.45 -5.16 -15.00
CA ASN A 160 35.42 -5.92 -15.77
C ASN A 160 34.72 -7.09 -16.50
N PRO A 161 34.20 -6.87 -17.70
CA PRO A 161 33.37 -7.86 -18.40
C PRO A 161 34.21 -9.07 -18.88
N THR A 162 34.11 -10.18 -18.16
CA THR A 162 34.63 -11.49 -18.53
C THR A 162 33.50 -12.49 -18.63
N LYS A 163 33.66 -13.62 -19.29
CA LYS A 163 32.64 -14.67 -19.33
C LYS A 163 32.24 -15.21 -17.97
N GLN A 164 33.14 -15.20 -17.00
CA GLN A 164 32.85 -15.59 -15.62
C GLN A 164 32.07 -14.51 -14.89
N ASN A 165 32.45 -13.24 -15.04
CA ASN A 165 31.79 -12.12 -14.44
C ASN A 165 30.35 -11.92 -14.98
N ALA A 166 30.12 -12.24 -16.27
CA ALA A 166 28.78 -12.25 -16.86
C ALA A 166 27.81 -13.17 -16.10
N LYS A 167 28.29 -14.35 -15.67
CA LYS A 167 27.49 -15.25 -14.82
C LYS A 167 27.21 -14.66 -13.44
N GLY A 168 28.22 -14.00 -12.84
CA GLY A 168 28.06 -13.30 -11.56
C GLY A 168 27.04 -12.17 -11.64
N ALA A 169 27.06 -11.39 -12.72
CA ALA A 169 26.08 -10.33 -12.97
C ALA A 169 24.66 -10.88 -13.09
N ALA A 170 24.48 -11.99 -13.83
CA ALA A 170 23.17 -12.66 -13.90
C ALA A 170 22.67 -13.12 -12.52
N VAL A 171 23.54 -13.74 -11.70
CA VAL A 171 23.20 -14.13 -10.32
C VAL A 171 22.75 -12.93 -9.51
N GLY A 172 23.43 -11.79 -9.62
CA GLY A 172 23.02 -10.55 -8.91
C GLY A 172 21.63 -10.09 -9.31
N ILE A 173 21.26 -10.14 -10.61
CA ILE A 173 19.91 -9.77 -11.07
C ILE A 173 18.86 -10.75 -10.54
N TYR A 174 19.15 -12.06 -10.50
CA TYR A 174 18.26 -13.05 -9.92
C TYR A 174 18.09 -12.88 -8.39
N LEU A 175 19.16 -12.58 -7.67
CA LEU A 175 19.08 -12.27 -6.24
C LEU A 175 18.21 -11.03 -5.99
N PHE A 176 18.37 -9.99 -6.80
CA PHE A 176 17.55 -8.81 -6.74
C PHE A 176 16.05 -9.13 -6.81
N ILE A 177 15.62 -9.91 -7.84
CA ILE A 177 14.20 -10.20 -8.00
C ILE A 177 13.66 -11.09 -6.88
N VAL A 178 14.47 -11.98 -6.33
CA VAL A 178 14.09 -12.79 -5.17
C VAL A 178 13.84 -11.89 -3.96
N PHE A 179 14.76 -10.98 -3.62
CA PHE A 179 14.56 -10.03 -2.51
C PHE A 179 13.37 -9.12 -2.76
N PHE A 180 13.20 -8.62 -3.98
CA PHE A 180 12.05 -7.79 -4.33
C PHE A 180 10.72 -8.53 -4.13
N ALA A 181 10.58 -9.70 -4.75
CA ALA A 181 9.34 -10.49 -4.71
C ALA A 181 8.95 -10.91 -3.29
N PHE A 182 9.95 -11.31 -2.51
CA PHE A 182 9.77 -11.80 -1.16
C PHE A 182 9.43 -10.70 -0.15
N THR A 183 9.88 -9.45 -0.39
CA THR A 183 9.78 -8.37 0.59
C THR A 183 9.02 -7.16 0.07
N ILE A 184 9.58 -6.43 -0.91
CA ILE A 184 9.10 -5.11 -1.32
C ILE A 184 7.86 -5.16 -2.21
N LEU A 185 7.63 -6.25 -2.94
CA LEU A 185 6.51 -6.34 -3.88
C LEU A 185 5.14 -6.00 -3.26
N PRO A 186 4.69 -6.65 -2.17
CA PRO A 186 3.36 -6.41 -1.60
C PRO A 186 3.29 -5.19 -0.68
N LEU A 187 4.40 -4.81 -0.04
CA LEU A 187 4.39 -3.84 1.06
C LEU A 187 3.86 -2.45 0.69
N PRO A 188 4.26 -1.81 -0.43
CA PRO A 188 3.77 -0.50 -0.80
C PRO A 188 2.27 -0.45 -1.13
N TRP A 189 1.64 -1.60 -1.35
CA TRP A 189 0.20 -1.70 -1.57
C TRP A 189 -0.60 -1.90 -0.27
N ILE A 190 0.02 -2.54 0.72
CA ILE A 190 -0.60 -2.85 2.01
C ILE A 190 -0.36 -1.72 3.02
N TYR A 191 0.84 -1.18 3.05
CA TYR A 191 1.29 -0.25 4.08
C TYR A 191 0.59 1.14 4.06
N PRO A 192 0.39 1.82 2.90
CA PRO A 192 -0.30 3.10 2.89
C PRO A 192 -1.73 3.07 3.43
N PRO A 193 -2.59 2.08 3.09
CA PRO A 193 -3.89 1.95 3.73
C PRO A 193 -3.84 1.69 5.24
N GLU A 194 -2.81 0.96 5.74
CA GLU A 194 -2.66 0.67 7.16
C GLU A 194 -2.30 1.91 7.98
N ILE A 195 -1.43 2.77 7.46
CA ILE A 195 -0.93 3.93 8.22
C ILE A 195 -1.84 5.16 8.13
N ASN A 196 -2.78 5.23 7.19
CA ASN A 196 -3.63 6.40 7.00
C ASN A 196 -4.95 6.27 7.75
N LEU A 197 -5.40 7.40 8.33
CA LEU A 197 -6.69 7.52 9.00
C LEU A 197 -7.83 7.09 8.08
N LEU A 198 -8.87 6.50 8.63
CA LEU A 198 -10.04 6.02 7.87
C LEU A 198 -10.64 7.14 7.00
N LYS A 199 -10.77 8.35 7.53
CA LYS A 199 -11.31 9.52 6.82
C LYS A 199 -10.49 9.95 5.59
N THR A 200 -9.17 9.76 5.60
CA THR A 200 -8.26 10.19 4.53
C THR A 200 -7.64 9.02 3.75
N ARG A 201 -7.91 7.78 4.16
CA ARG A 201 -7.30 6.56 3.61
C ARG A 201 -7.43 6.46 2.09
N THR A 202 -8.63 6.68 1.56
CA THR A 202 -8.88 6.60 0.11
C THR A 202 -8.11 7.65 -0.68
N ALA A 203 -8.09 8.89 -0.19
CA ALA A 203 -7.38 9.99 -0.85
C ALA A 203 -5.86 9.80 -0.76
N ALA A 204 -5.34 9.34 0.39
CA ALA A 204 -3.93 9.03 0.58
C ALA A 204 -3.49 7.85 -0.30
N ALA A 205 -4.30 6.80 -0.41
CA ALA A 205 -4.05 5.67 -1.30
C ALA A 205 -4.02 6.11 -2.77
N ALA A 206 -4.92 7.01 -3.18
CA ALA A 206 -4.91 7.56 -4.54
C ALA A 206 -3.62 8.34 -4.84
N ILE A 207 -3.17 9.22 -3.93
CA ILE A 207 -1.90 9.96 -4.08
C ILE A 207 -0.70 8.98 -4.13
N SER A 208 -0.67 8.00 -3.24
CA SER A 208 0.38 6.97 -3.23
C SER A 208 0.42 6.20 -4.56
N THR A 209 -0.74 5.81 -5.09
CA THR A 209 -0.85 5.13 -6.39
C THR A 209 -0.42 6.03 -7.54
N CYS A 210 -0.81 7.31 -7.54
CA CYS A 210 -0.34 8.29 -8.53
C CYS A 210 1.19 8.42 -8.48
N THR A 211 1.78 8.48 -7.27
CA THR A 211 3.23 8.50 -7.10
C THR A 211 3.88 7.26 -7.71
N ASN A 212 3.30 6.07 -7.50
CA ASN A 212 3.79 4.83 -8.11
C ASN A 212 3.87 4.94 -9.63
N TRP A 213 2.79 5.33 -10.28
CA TRP A 213 2.74 5.37 -11.75
C TRP A 213 3.59 6.47 -12.36
N ILE A 214 3.68 7.64 -11.73
CA ILE A 214 4.56 8.74 -12.19
C ILE A 214 6.03 8.31 -12.08
N THR A 215 6.41 7.69 -10.96
CA THR A 215 7.77 7.22 -10.75
C THR A 215 8.11 6.02 -11.63
N ASN A 216 7.14 5.12 -11.86
CA ASN A 216 7.30 4.04 -12.82
C ASN A 216 7.57 4.59 -14.24
N PHE A 217 6.77 5.54 -14.69
CA PHE A 217 6.99 6.20 -15.98
C PHE A 217 8.42 6.77 -16.08
N ALA A 218 8.86 7.51 -15.07
CA ALA A 218 10.21 8.08 -15.05
C ALA A 218 11.29 6.98 -15.16
N VAL A 219 11.19 5.91 -14.33
CA VAL A 219 12.16 4.82 -14.32
C VAL A 219 12.19 4.08 -15.65
N VAL A 220 11.03 3.77 -16.24
CA VAL A 220 10.95 3.05 -17.50
C VAL A 220 11.52 3.89 -18.64
N MET A 221 11.29 5.20 -18.65
CA MET A 221 11.80 6.10 -19.70
C MET A 221 13.32 6.29 -19.65
N PHE A 222 13.91 6.46 -18.47
CA PHE A 222 15.36 6.69 -18.41
C PHE A 222 16.20 5.40 -18.48
N THR A 223 15.63 4.24 -18.10
CA THR A 223 16.39 2.99 -18.01
C THR A 223 17.10 2.59 -19.31
N PRO A 224 16.46 2.56 -20.49
CA PRO A 224 17.14 2.20 -21.73
C PRO A 224 18.29 3.18 -22.07
N VAL A 225 17.99 4.49 -21.99
CA VAL A 225 18.97 5.54 -22.33
C VAL A 225 20.18 5.48 -21.40
N PHE A 226 19.96 5.24 -20.11
CA PHE A 226 21.05 5.14 -19.13
C PHE A 226 21.83 3.84 -19.29
N SER A 227 21.16 2.73 -19.60
CA SER A 227 21.81 1.45 -19.85
C SER A 227 22.72 1.49 -21.08
N ASP A 228 22.31 2.18 -22.15
CA ASP A 228 23.12 2.34 -23.37
C ASP A 228 24.35 3.22 -23.15
N THR A 229 24.23 4.23 -22.26
CA THR A 229 25.33 5.16 -21.97
C THR A 229 26.36 4.55 -21.02
N SER A 230 25.91 3.78 -20.03
CA SER A 230 26.77 3.21 -18.97
C SER A 230 26.22 1.88 -18.50
N GLY A 231 26.69 0.78 -19.07
CA GLY A 231 26.19 -0.56 -18.79
C GLY A 231 26.21 -0.95 -17.30
N TRP A 232 27.24 -0.59 -16.54
CA TRP A 232 27.33 -0.85 -15.11
C TRP A 232 26.73 0.28 -14.25
N GLY A 233 26.68 1.50 -14.76
CA GLY A 233 26.27 2.69 -14.01
C GLY A 233 24.82 2.66 -13.56
N ILE A 234 23.92 2.06 -14.34
CA ILE A 234 22.51 1.92 -13.97
C ILE A 234 22.33 1.05 -12.71
N TYR A 235 23.13 0.01 -12.55
CA TYR A 235 23.09 -0.84 -11.35
C TYR A 235 23.65 -0.13 -10.11
N LEU A 236 24.68 0.71 -10.30
CA LEU A 236 25.17 1.58 -9.24
C LEU A 236 24.09 2.57 -8.81
N PHE A 237 23.39 3.20 -9.76
CA PHE A 237 22.31 4.13 -9.46
C PHE A 237 21.23 3.46 -8.61
N PHE A 238 20.71 2.31 -9.04
CA PHE A 238 19.69 1.58 -8.28
C PHE A 238 20.23 1.07 -6.93
N ALA A 239 21.48 0.66 -6.83
CA ALA A 239 22.09 0.27 -5.57
C ALA A 239 22.11 1.43 -4.57
N LEU A 240 22.52 2.63 -5.02
CA LEU A 240 22.56 3.83 -4.16
C LEU A 240 21.15 4.23 -3.68
N ILE A 241 20.15 4.16 -4.55
CA ILE A 241 18.75 4.43 -4.17
C ILE A 241 18.27 3.41 -3.13
N ASN A 242 18.56 2.13 -3.33
CA ASN A 242 18.21 1.10 -2.35
C ASN A 242 18.88 1.37 -0.99
N LEU A 243 20.16 1.73 -0.99
CA LEU A 243 20.88 2.07 0.25
C LEU A 243 20.34 3.33 0.91
N LEU A 244 19.86 4.33 0.14
CA LEU A 244 19.20 5.52 0.67
C LEU A 244 17.81 5.18 1.25
N ALA A 245 17.11 4.20 0.68
CA ALA A 245 15.82 3.74 1.19
C ALA A 245 15.94 3.09 2.59
N VAL A 246 17.08 2.49 2.93
CA VAL A 246 17.31 1.86 4.25
C VAL A 246 17.17 2.85 5.41
N PRO A 247 17.94 3.95 5.49
CA PRO A 247 17.75 4.93 6.55
C PRO A 247 16.38 5.58 6.52
N THR A 248 15.78 5.78 5.34
CA THR A 248 14.43 6.31 5.23
C THR A 248 13.41 5.37 5.89
N ALA A 249 13.46 4.08 5.59
CA ALA A 249 12.59 3.09 6.25
C ALA A 249 12.88 2.97 7.75
N TRP A 250 14.15 3.07 8.15
CA TRP A 250 14.54 3.00 9.56
C TRP A 250 13.98 4.13 10.40
N PHE A 251 14.03 5.38 9.91
CA PHE A 251 13.65 6.56 10.68
C PHE A 251 12.19 6.99 10.51
N PHE A 252 11.53 6.61 9.41
CA PHE A 252 10.19 7.13 9.11
C PHE A 252 9.09 6.07 9.14
N TYR A 253 9.41 4.78 8.93
CA TYR A 253 8.37 3.75 8.80
C TYR A 253 8.10 3.09 10.16
N PRO A 254 6.96 3.39 10.84
CA PRO A 254 6.56 2.65 12.03
C PRO A 254 6.16 1.22 11.69
N GLU A 255 6.33 0.32 12.66
CA GLU A 255 5.85 -1.07 12.52
C GLU A 255 4.34 -1.13 12.72
N THR A 256 3.66 -1.79 11.80
CA THR A 256 2.19 -1.94 11.80
C THR A 256 1.74 -3.38 12.05
N ALA A 257 2.65 -4.36 11.98
CA ALA A 257 2.32 -5.78 12.08
C ALA A 257 1.67 -6.16 13.42
N GLY A 258 0.53 -6.82 13.32
CA GLY A 258 -0.21 -7.31 14.49
C GLY A 258 -0.75 -6.21 15.39
N ARG A 259 -0.97 -5.00 14.86
CA ARG A 259 -1.63 -3.88 15.51
C ARG A 259 -2.97 -3.59 14.84
N HIS A 260 -3.94 -3.14 15.63
CA HIS A 260 -5.20 -2.63 15.10
C HIS A 260 -4.98 -1.28 14.41
N LEU A 261 -5.83 -0.95 13.44
CA LEU A 261 -5.72 0.32 12.72
C LEU A 261 -5.90 1.53 13.65
N GLU A 262 -6.78 1.40 14.63
CA GLU A 262 -7.03 2.41 15.66
C GLU A 262 -5.80 2.61 16.56
N GLU A 263 -5.05 1.54 16.83
CA GLU A 263 -3.80 1.61 17.60
C GLU A 263 -2.72 2.40 16.84
N ILE A 264 -2.69 2.25 15.52
CA ILE A 264 -1.76 3.03 14.67
C ILE A 264 -2.12 4.51 14.74
N ASP A 265 -3.40 4.85 14.79
CA ASP A 265 -3.86 6.23 14.95
C ASP A 265 -3.40 6.83 16.27
N LEU A 266 -3.46 6.06 17.35
CA LEU A 266 -2.96 6.47 18.66
C LEU A 266 -1.44 6.66 18.69
N ILE A 267 -0.67 5.82 17.96
CA ILE A 267 0.79 5.97 17.82
C ILE A 267 1.15 7.33 17.23
N PHE A 268 0.49 7.73 16.15
CA PHE A 268 0.76 9.02 15.51
C PHE A 268 0.28 10.21 16.36
N ALA A 269 -0.86 10.08 17.03
CA ALA A 269 -1.36 11.11 17.93
C ALA A 269 -0.43 11.31 19.15
N LYS A 270 0.01 10.22 19.78
CA LYS A 270 0.97 10.25 20.87
C LYS A 270 2.32 10.82 20.43
N ALA A 271 2.79 10.44 19.23
CA ALA A 271 4.00 10.99 18.64
C ALA A 271 3.89 12.51 18.37
N HIS A 272 2.68 13.01 18.09
CA HIS A 272 2.46 14.44 17.95
C HIS A 272 2.53 15.16 19.31
N VAL A 273 1.87 14.62 20.31
CA VAL A 273 1.83 15.22 21.68
C VAL A 273 3.21 15.19 22.33
N GLU A 274 3.92 14.06 22.26
CA GLU A 274 5.26 13.91 22.85
C GLU A 274 6.39 14.53 22.00
N LYS A 275 6.06 15.07 20.80
CA LYS A 275 7.04 15.59 19.83
C LYS A 275 8.12 14.57 19.47
N LYS A 276 7.78 13.30 19.48
CA LYS A 276 8.62 12.17 19.07
C LYS A 276 8.33 11.71 17.65
N TRP A 277 9.21 10.88 17.10
CA TRP A 277 8.97 10.20 15.84
C TRP A 277 8.00 9.03 16.01
N ALA A 278 7.11 8.81 15.05
CA ALA A 278 6.11 7.74 15.12
C ALA A 278 6.74 6.34 15.28
N PHE A 279 7.90 6.10 14.63
CA PHE A 279 8.62 4.82 14.76
C PHE A 279 9.12 4.56 16.18
N THR A 280 9.54 5.61 16.89
CA THR A 280 10.01 5.50 18.29
C THR A 280 8.85 5.13 19.20
N VAL A 281 7.72 5.85 19.06
CA VAL A 281 6.50 5.55 19.83
C VAL A 281 5.98 4.15 19.52
N ALA A 282 6.00 3.74 18.25
CA ALA A 282 5.60 2.39 17.85
C ALA A 282 6.46 1.29 18.50
N ASN A 283 7.74 1.54 18.72
CA ASN A 283 8.62 0.58 19.39
C ASN A 283 8.46 0.59 20.93
N GLU A 284 8.18 1.75 21.53
CA GLU A 284 8.01 1.91 22.98
C GLU A 284 6.62 1.45 23.47
N MET A 285 5.59 1.59 22.63
CA MET A 285 4.21 1.32 22.99
C MET A 285 3.91 -0.19 22.89
N PRO A 286 3.48 -0.84 23.98
CA PRO A 286 3.04 -2.22 23.92
C PRO A 286 1.76 -2.35 23.05
N LYS A 287 1.38 -3.56 22.69
CA LYS A 287 0.08 -3.79 22.06
C LYS A 287 -1.00 -3.54 23.09
N LEU A 288 -1.99 -2.73 22.72
CA LEU A 288 -3.05 -2.31 23.61
C LEU A 288 -4.27 -3.22 23.48
N SER A 289 -4.95 -3.46 24.61
CA SER A 289 -6.29 -4.02 24.62
C SER A 289 -7.31 -2.99 24.11
N TYR A 290 -8.53 -3.44 23.79
CA TYR A 290 -9.58 -2.54 23.33
C TYR A 290 -9.93 -1.45 24.36
N GLU A 291 -9.95 -1.81 25.65
CA GLU A 291 -10.22 -0.89 26.76
C GLU A 291 -9.11 0.17 26.91
N GLU A 292 -7.85 -0.27 26.83
CA GLU A 292 -6.68 0.62 26.88
C GLU A 292 -6.65 1.59 25.69
N MET A 293 -7.04 1.12 24.49
CA MET A 293 -7.16 1.98 23.30
C MET A 293 -8.22 3.06 23.52
N GLN A 294 -9.39 2.71 24.05
CA GLN A 294 -10.44 3.69 24.35
C GLN A 294 -9.99 4.73 25.39
N GLN A 295 -9.32 4.27 26.46
CA GLN A 295 -8.83 5.18 27.49
C GLN A 295 -7.77 6.12 26.91
N MET A 296 -6.79 5.60 26.18
CA MET A 296 -5.76 6.41 25.55
C MET A 296 -6.32 7.38 24.50
N SER A 297 -7.37 6.99 23.77
CA SER A 297 -8.07 7.87 22.82
C SER A 297 -8.68 9.08 23.54
N LYS A 298 -9.33 8.86 24.69
CA LYS A 298 -9.86 9.93 25.55
C LYS A 298 -8.75 10.83 26.08
N ASP A 299 -7.68 10.25 26.61
CA ASP A 299 -6.53 10.99 27.17
C ASP A 299 -5.83 11.87 26.12
N LEU A 300 -5.79 11.41 24.86
CA LEU A 300 -5.23 12.18 23.75
C LEU A 300 -6.24 13.15 23.11
N GLY A 301 -7.49 13.19 23.58
CA GLY A 301 -8.55 14.03 23.04
C GLY A 301 -8.87 13.70 21.55
N MET A 302 -8.84 12.42 21.20
CA MET A 302 -9.16 11.95 19.85
C MET A 302 -10.66 11.75 19.64
N ASN A 303 -11.44 11.64 20.73
CA ASN A 303 -12.91 11.49 20.68
C ASN A 303 -13.63 12.81 20.29
N GLU A 304 -13.01 13.95 20.56
CA GLU A 304 -13.57 15.26 20.18
C GLU A 304 -13.57 15.49 18.66
N VAL A 305 -12.73 14.78 17.91
CA VAL A 305 -12.68 14.91 16.44
C VAL A 305 -13.85 14.17 15.75
N GLY A 306 -14.56 13.29 16.47
CA GLY A 306 -15.76 12.59 15.98
C GLY A 306 -17.08 13.23 16.40
N GLU A 307 -17.08 14.02 17.47
CA GLU A 307 -18.29 14.64 18.03
C GLU A 307 -18.55 16.04 17.47
N ASP A 308 -17.53 16.83 17.14
CA ASP A 308 -17.66 18.18 16.57
C ASP A 308 -18.39 18.21 15.19
N TYR A 309 -18.51 17.06 14.51
CA TYR A 309 -19.26 16.97 13.25
C TYR A 309 -20.72 16.55 13.41
N VAL A 310 -21.18 16.26 14.64
CA VAL A 310 -22.57 15.88 14.92
C VAL A 310 -23.41 17.11 15.22
N GLU A 311 -22.84 18.19 15.76
CA GLU A 311 -23.58 19.41 16.11
C GLU A 311 -23.86 20.36 14.93
N GLU A 312 -23.06 20.31 13.83
CA GLU A 312 -23.33 21.16 12.65
C GLU A 312 -24.25 20.49 11.61
N GLY A 313 -24.72 19.26 11.83
CA GLY A 313 -25.52 18.46 10.89
C GLY A 313 -27.01 18.36 11.17
N GLU A 314 -27.56 19.06 12.19
CA GLU A 314 -29.02 19.09 12.45
C GLU A 314 -29.79 20.12 11.59
N GLY A 315 -29.16 20.68 10.55
CA GLY A 315 -29.80 21.52 9.56
C GLY A 315 -30.04 20.77 8.26
N ASP A 316 -31.26 20.41 8.00
CA ASP A 316 -31.82 20.03 6.69
C ASP A 316 -31.25 18.74 6.05
N GLY A 317 -31.72 17.58 6.52
CA GLY A 317 -31.64 16.32 5.76
C GLY A 317 -32.55 16.38 4.54
N PRO A 318 -32.12 15.88 3.35
CA PRO A 318 -32.97 15.86 2.17
C PRO A 318 -34.25 15.04 2.45
N GLU A 319 -35.39 15.66 2.17
CA GLU A 319 -36.73 15.09 2.23
C GLU A 319 -36.77 13.66 1.67
N LYS A 320 -37.47 12.79 2.40
CA LYS A 320 -37.80 11.44 1.91
C LYS A 320 -38.53 11.55 0.58
N LYS A 321 -37.85 11.23 -0.50
CA LYS A 321 -38.53 10.90 -1.75
C LYS A 321 -39.07 9.49 -1.61
N ASP A 322 -40.36 9.35 -1.40
CA ASP A 322 -41.07 8.10 -1.61
C ASP A 322 -40.96 7.75 -3.08
N PHE A 323 -40.29 6.66 -3.37
CA PHE A 323 -40.13 6.15 -4.71
C PHE A 323 -41.43 5.52 -5.14
N SER A 324 -42.18 6.15 -6.08
CA SER A 324 -43.37 5.58 -6.70
C SER A 324 -42.95 4.50 -7.71
N SER A 325 -43.82 3.53 -7.90
CA SER A 325 -43.64 2.35 -8.74
C SER A 325 -43.34 2.62 -10.22
N ASP A 326 -43.22 3.88 -10.63
CA ASP A 326 -43.00 4.28 -12.03
C ASP A 326 -41.51 4.41 -12.39
N ASP A 327 -40.63 4.49 -11.38
CA ASP A 327 -39.16 4.60 -11.61
C ASP A 327 -38.47 3.22 -11.78
N GLU A 328 -39.17 2.13 -11.45
CA GLU A 328 -38.67 0.75 -11.61
C GLU A 328 -38.55 0.34 -13.10
N LYS A 329 -39.30 0.99 -13.98
CA LYS A 329 -39.26 0.71 -15.43
C LYS A 329 -38.15 1.40 -16.18
N ALA A 330 -37.62 2.51 -15.66
CA ALA A 330 -36.55 3.26 -16.32
C ALA A 330 -35.15 2.69 -16.06
N ALA A 331 -34.99 1.83 -15.04
CA ALA A 331 -33.68 1.22 -14.68
C ALA A 331 -33.37 -0.07 -15.45
N HIS A 332 -34.37 -0.61 -16.23
CA HIS A 332 -34.19 -1.83 -17.03
C HIS A 332 -33.96 -1.59 -18.52
N GLU A 333 -34.01 -0.37 -19.00
CA GLU A 333 -33.84 0.00 -20.43
C GLU A 333 -32.65 0.92 -20.73
N GLY A 334 -31.62 0.94 -19.86
CA GLY A 334 -30.39 1.72 -20.07
C GLY A 334 -29.11 0.90 -20.03
#